data_f01edcb4cff43af35179fc6370de4827
#
_entry.id   f01edcb4cff43af35179fc6370de4827
#
_cell.length_a   1.000
_cell.length_b   1.000
_cell.length_c   1.000
_cell.angle_alpha   90.00
_cell.angle_beta   90.00
_cell.angle_gamma   90.00
#
_symmetry.space_group_name_H-M   'P 1'
#
loop_
_entity.id
_entity.type
_entity.pdbx_description
1 polymer ?
#
loop_
_entity_poly.entity_id
_entity_poly.type
_entity_poly.pdbx_seq_one_letter_code
_entity_poly.pdbx_strand_id
1 'polypeptide(L)'
;MARILVLFYSRTGATLELARHVCRGIESVTGASAVLRTVPPVVTTAEHPAQPVPASGPAYATPEDLASADGLVLGSPTRFGNMAAPLKHFLDGTGAIWASGALAGKPAAVFTATQTLHGGQETTLLSMMLPLLHHGMILVGLPYTEVALHQTRSGGSPYGASHVSGLATNGLSAEEKELGQALGARVARIALRLCAA
;
A
#
# COMPACT_ATOMS: atom_id res chain seq x y z
N MET A 1 16.57 6.14 -11.75
CA MET A 1 15.78 4.94 -11.39
C MET A 1 14.77 5.36 -10.33
N ALA A 2 13.47 5.16 -10.56
CA ALA A 2 12.44 5.54 -9.60
C ALA A 2 12.33 4.51 -8.47
N ARG A 3 12.41 4.96 -7.23
CA ARG A 3 12.32 4.15 -6.01
C ARG A 3 10.91 4.24 -5.42
N ILE A 4 10.14 3.17 -5.49
CA ILE A 4 8.75 3.15 -5.03
C ILE A 4 8.68 2.42 -3.69
N LEU A 5 8.24 3.12 -2.66
CA LEU A 5 8.01 2.56 -1.34
C LEU A 5 6.66 1.81 -1.32
N VAL A 6 6.67 0.53 -0.99
CA VAL A 6 5.48 -0.26 -0.66
C VAL A 6 5.44 -0.40 0.85
N LEU A 7 4.66 0.46 1.50
CA LEU A 7 4.51 0.54 2.94
C LEU A 7 3.21 -0.14 3.37
N PHE A 8 3.28 -1.13 4.25
CA PHE A 8 2.09 -1.86 4.66
C PHE A 8 2.12 -2.30 6.12
N TYR A 9 0.93 -2.68 6.61
CA TYR A 9 0.75 -3.48 7.81
C TYR A 9 0.02 -4.77 7.47
N SER A 10 0.40 -5.88 8.08
CA SER A 10 -0.30 -7.17 7.91
C SER A 10 -0.30 -7.94 9.23
N ARG A 11 -1.47 -8.45 9.64
CA ARG A 11 -1.60 -9.26 10.86
C ARG A 11 -1.50 -10.76 10.57
N THR A 12 -2.12 -11.22 9.49
CA THR A 12 -2.29 -12.65 9.16
C THR A 12 -1.65 -13.05 7.84
N GLY A 13 -0.92 -12.13 7.20
CA GLY A 13 -0.19 -12.40 5.95
C GLY A 13 -0.90 -11.96 4.68
N ALA A 14 -2.24 -11.83 4.64
CA ALA A 14 -2.98 -11.51 3.42
C ALA A 14 -2.55 -10.18 2.77
N THR A 15 -2.44 -9.11 3.56
CA THR A 15 -1.96 -7.81 3.06
C THR A 15 -0.50 -7.88 2.59
N LEU A 16 0.36 -8.68 3.25
CA LEU A 16 1.74 -8.92 2.81
C LEU A 16 1.78 -9.63 1.46
N GLU A 17 0.92 -10.63 1.25
CA GLU A 17 0.87 -11.34 -0.03
C GLU A 17 0.51 -10.40 -1.18
N LEU A 18 -0.52 -9.56 -0.99
CA LEU A 18 -0.88 -8.54 -1.99
C LEU A 18 0.25 -7.52 -2.20
N ALA A 19 0.94 -7.07 -1.13
CA ALA A 19 2.09 -6.17 -1.22
C ALA A 19 3.21 -6.74 -2.10
N ARG A 20 3.47 -8.05 -2.02
CA ARG A 20 4.45 -8.72 -2.87
C ARG A 20 4.06 -8.68 -4.35
N HIS A 21 2.78 -8.78 -4.67
CA HIS A 21 2.31 -8.63 -6.05
C HIS A 21 2.42 -7.18 -6.55
N VAL A 22 2.15 -6.19 -5.70
CA VAL A 22 2.44 -4.78 -6.01
C VAL A 22 3.93 -4.58 -6.32
N CYS A 23 4.84 -5.13 -5.50
CA CYS A 23 6.29 -5.07 -5.77
C CYS A 23 6.65 -5.69 -7.12
N ARG A 24 6.12 -6.86 -7.45
CA ARG A 24 6.36 -7.50 -8.76
C ARG A 24 5.92 -6.60 -9.92
N GLY A 25 4.80 -5.90 -9.76
CA GLY A 25 4.33 -4.92 -10.74
C GLY A 25 5.29 -3.75 -10.91
N ILE A 26 5.81 -3.18 -9.81
CA ILE A 26 6.81 -2.12 -9.85
C ILE A 26 8.08 -2.61 -10.57
N GLU A 27 8.59 -3.77 -10.18
CA GLU A 27 9.83 -4.36 -10.72
C GLU A 27 9.70 -4.79 -12.17
N SER A 28 8.50 -5.00 -12.70
CA SER A 28 8.26 -5.24 -14.12
C SER A 28 8.49 -4.02 -15.02
N VAL A 29 8.64 -2.83 -14.42
CA VAL A 29 8.83 -1.57 -15.14
C VAL A 29 10.33 -1.22 -15.14
N THR A 30 10.95 -1.25 -16.32
CA THR A 30 12.37 -0.89 -16.49
C THR A 30 12.63 0.52 -15.92
N GLY A 31 13.65 0.62 -15.07
CA GLY A 31 14.00 1.89 -14.42
C GLY A 31 13.30 2.15 -13.09
N ALA A 32 12.44 1.23 -12.62
CA ALA A 32 11.81 1.31 -11.30
C ALA A 32 12.34 0.21 -10.36
N SER A 33 12.27 0.46 -9.06
CA SER A 33 12.58 -0.51 -8.00
C SER A 33 11.58 -0.41 -6.85
N ALA A 34 11.21 -1.55 -6.28
CA ALA A 34 10.33 -1.62 -5.12
C ALA A 34 11.13 -1.68 -3.82
N VAL A 35 10.69 -0.92 -2.82
CA VAL A 35 11.20 -1.00 -1.44
C VAL A 35 10.04 -1.43 -0.56
N LEU A 36 10.05 -2.68 -0.12
CA LEU A 36 9.00 -3.24 0.73
C LEU A 36 9.32 -2.99 2.20
N ARG A 37 8.42 -2.30 2.92
CA ARG A 37 8.53 -2.00 4.35
C ARG A 37 7.23 -2.25 5.09
N THR A 38 7.34 -2.65 6.34
CA THR A 38 6.20 -2.77 7.26
C THR A 38 6.33 -1.78 8.41
N VAL A 39 5.32 -1.73 9.28
CA VAL A 39 5.35 -0.93 10.52
C VAL A 39 5.24 -1.85 11.73
N PRO A 40 5.83 -1.48 12.89
CA PRO A 40 5.69 -2.26 14.11
C PRO A 40 4.24 -2.27 14.60
N PRO A 41 3.81 -3.30 15.34
CA PRO A 41 2.53 -3.27 16.02
C PRO A 41 2.52 -2.17 17.08
N VAL A 42 1.35 -1.56 17.31
CA VAL A 42 1.15 -0.67 18.46
C VAL A 42 1.03 -1.53 19.72
N VAL A 43 1.90 -1.28 20.68
CA VAL A 43 1.88 -1.92 22.01
C VAL A 43 1.34 -0.93 23.04
N THR A 44 0.44 -1.40 23.89
CA THR A 44 -0.28 -0.56 24.86
C THR A 44 0.36 -0.52 26.24
N THR A 45 1.42 -1.31 26.46
CA THR A 45 2.11 -1.40 27.75
C THR A 45 3.60 -1.13 27.58
N ALA A 46 4.18 -0.33 28.49
CA ALA A 46 5.62 -0.05 28.53
C ALA A 46 6.48 -1.29 28.82
N GLU A 47 5.87 -2.36 29.32
CA GLU A 47 6.53 -3.62 29.69
C GLU A 47 6.92 -4.46 28.48
N HIS A 48 6.30 -4.24 27.33
CA HIS A 48 6.57 -5.00 26.11
C HIS A 48 6.73 -4.06 24.90
N PRO A 49 7.85 -3.31 24.82
CA PRO A 49 8.11 -2.45 23.68
C PRO A 49 8.16 -3.28 22.40
N ALA A 50 7.73 -2.68 21.28
CA ALA A 50 7.89 -3.33 19.97
C ALA A 50 9.36 -3.66 19.73
N GLN A 51 9.62 -4.85 19.18
CA GLN A 51 10.98 -5.22 18.80
C GLN A 51 11.52 -4.20 17.78
N PRO A 52 12.80 -3.78 17.88
CA PRO A 52 13.37 -2.78 16.97
C PRO A 52 13.47 -3.27 15.53
N VAL A 53 13.45 -4.58 15.31
CA VAL A 53 13.40 -5.22 14.01
C VAL A 53 12.32 -6.31 14.01
N PRO A 54 11.63 -6.58 12.89
CA PRO A 54 10.67 -7.66 12.83
C PRO A 54 11.39 -9.01 12.96
N ALA A 55 10.77 -9.97 13.66
CA ALA A 55 11.30 -11.33 13.79
C ALA A 55 11.39 -12.06 12.45
N SER A 56 10.57 -11.68 11.49
CA SER A 56 10.56 -12.20 10.11
C SER A 56 9.87 -11.20 9.17
N GLY A 57 10.15 -11.31 7.87
CA GLY A 57 9.51 -10.48 6.85
C GLY A 57 10.28 -9.18 6.56
N PRO A 58 9.64 -8.21 5.92
CA PRO A 58 10.27 -6.93 5.55
C PRO A 58 10.67 -6.11 6.76
N ALA A 59 11.76 -5.33 6.63
CA ALA A 59 12.19 -4.38 7.65
C ALA A 59 11.11 -3.33 7.96
N TYR A 60 11.16 -2.76 9.15
CA TYR A 60 10.31 -1.62 9.48
C TYR A 60 10.68 -0.40 8.66
N ALA A 61 9.66 0.39 8.32
CA ALA A 61 9.83 1.65 7.63
C ALA A 61 10.48 2.69 8.54
N THR A 62 11.35 3.49 7.95
CA THR A 62 11.89 4.69 8.57
C THR A 62 11.31 5.95 7.93
N PRO A 63 11.36 7.11 8.59
CA PRO A 63 11.02 8.39 7.96
C PRO A 63 11.80 8.65 6.66
N GLU A 64 13.07 8.23 6.60
CA GLU A 64 13.95 8.38 5.44
C GLU A 64 13.50 7.51 4.26
N ASP A 65 12.99 6.29 4.52
CA ASP A 65 12.40 5.46 3.49
C ASP A 65 11.25 6.18 2.77
N LEU A 66 10.41 6.88 3.56
CA LEU A 66 9.27 7.63 3.03
C LEU A 66 9.71 8.91 2.31
N ALA A 67 10.56 9.72 2.92
CA ALA A 67 11.00 11.00 2.37
C ALA A 67 11.76 10.83 1.04
N SER A 68 12.60 9.78 0.94
CA SER A 68 13.42 9.49 -0.25
C SER A 68 12.71 8.73 -1.35
N ALA A 69 11.45 8.30 -1.15
CA ALA A 69 10.70 7.58 -2.18
C ALA A 69 10.24 8.52 -3.30
N ASP A 70 10.25 8.05 -4.54
CA ASP A 70 9.70 8.74 -5.71
C ASP A 70 8.20 8.46 -5.92
N GLY A 71 7.66 7.52 -5.16
CA GLY A 71 6.24 7.18 -5.13
C GLY A 71 5.94 6.25 -3.96
N LEU A 72 4.67 6.15 -3.58
CA LEU A 72 4.20 5.38 -2.43
C LEU A 72 3.03 4.47 -2.80
N VAL A 73 3.08 3.21 -2.38
CA VAL A 73 1.90 2.34 -2.37
C VAL A 73 1.63 1.90 -0.94
N LEU A 74 0.51 2.39 -0.36
CA LEU A 74 0.16 2.22 1.03
C LEU A 74 -0.84 1.08 1.21
N GLY A 75 -0.57 0.12 2.12
CA GLY A 75 -1.40 -1.05 2.32
C GLY A 75 -1.77 -1.34 3.75
N SER A 76 -3.04 -1.66 3.99
CA SER A 76 -3.57 -2.02 5.31
C SER A 76 -4.69 -3.06 5.21
N PRO A 77 -4.81 -3.98 6.18
CA PRO A 77 -6.08 -4.67 6.35
C PRO A 77 -7.14 -3.67 6.84
N THR A 78 -8.41 -3.92 6.49
CA THR A 78 -9.51 -3.10 7.03
C THR A 78 -9.64 -3.24 8.55
N ARG A 79 -9.94 -2.16 9.20
CA ARG A 79 -10.42 -2.09 10.58
C ARG A 79 -11.59 -1.12 10.62
N PHE A 80 -12.81 -1.69 10.62
CA PHE A 80 -14.07 -0.91 10.62
C PHE A 80 -14.12 0.12 9.48
N GLY A 81 -13.72 -0.28 8.25
CA GLY A 81 -13.70 0.60 7.09
C GLY A 81 -12.54 1.59 7.03
N ASN A 82 -11.52 1.44 7.88
CA ASN A 82 -10.34 2.29 7.95
C ASN A 82 -9.05 1.44 8.01
N MET A 83 -7.88 2.10 7.93
CA MET A 83 -6.61 1.43 8.11
C MET A 83 -6.39 0.95 9.55
N ALA A 84 -5.52 -0.04 9.72
CA ALA A 84 -5.11 -0.52 11.03
C ALA A 84 -4.27 0.53 11.79
N ALA A 85 -4.47 0.59 13.12
CA ALA A 85 -3.79 1.53 14.01
C ALA A 85 -2.27 1.59 13.84
N PRO A 86 -1.52 0.49 13.64
CA PRO A 86 -0.07 0.57 13.43
C PRO A 86 0.33 1.43 12.22
N LEU A 87 -0.41 1.33 11.10
CA LEU A 87 -0.13 2.12 9.92
C LEU A 87 -0.47 3.59 10.15
N LYS A 88 -1.61 3.87 10.78
CA LYS A 88 -2.00 5.25 11.13
C LYS A 88 -1.01 5.87 12.10
N HIS A 89 -0.54 5.13 13.10
CA HIS A 89 0.48 5.58 14.05
C HIS A 89 1.79 6.00 13.35
N PHE A 90 2.24 5.22 12.36
CA PHE A 90 3.39 5.61 11.55
C PHE A 90 3.13 6.93 10.80
N LEU A 91 1.96 7.07 10.15
CA LEU A 91 1.60 8.28 9.41
C LEU A 91 1.49 9.50 10.34
N ASP A 92 0.97 9.33 11.56
CA ASP A 92 0.88 10.43 12.54
C ASP A 92 2.26 10.97 12.95
N GLY A 93 3.31 10.14 12.85
CA GLY A 93 4.70 10.54 13.08
C GLY A 93 5.36 11.30 11.91
N THR A 94 4.67 11.50 10.77
CA THR A 94 5.28 12.08 9.55
C THR A 94 5.15 13.60 9.43
N GLY A 95 4.83 14.31 10.52
CA GLY A 95 4.59 15.76 10.50
C GLY A 95 5.74 16.58 9.91
N ALA A 96 7.00 16.22 10.20
CA ALA A 96 8.18 16.89 9.64
C ALA A 96 8.31 16.68 8.12
N ILE A 97 7.98 15.49 7.61
CA ILE A 97 7.97 15.16 6.18
C ILE A 97 6.86 15.96 5.47
N TRP A 98 5.70 16.08 6.09
CA TRP A 98 4.60 16.89 5.60
C TRP A 98 5.00 18.38 5.53
N ALA A 99 5.55 18.92 6.60
CA ALA A 99 5.95 20.33 6.67
C ALA A 99 7.03 20.70 5.65
N SER A 100 7.93 19.76 5.31
CA SER A 100 8.96 19.97 4.28
C SER A 100 8.44 19.83 2.84
N GLY A 101 7.21 19.35 2.64
CA GLY A 101 6.67 19.06 1.31
C GLY A 101 7.36 17.91 0.57
N ALA A 102 8.08 17.04 1.27
CA ALA A 102 8.93 16.01 0.65
C ALA A 102 8.17 15.01 -0.25
N LEU A 103 6.85 14.87 -0.07
CA LEU A 103 6.00 13.98 -0.85
C LEU A 103 5.13 14.71 -1.87
N ALA A 104 5.12 16.04 -1.88
CA ALA A 104 4.28 16.82 -2.77
C ALA A 104 4.57 16.51 -4.24
N GLY A 105 3.51 16.28 -5.03
CA GLY A 105 3.60 15.94 -6.44
C GLY A 105 4.05 14.50 -6.77
N LYS A 106 4.42 13.69 -5.79
CA LYS A 106 4.78 12.28 -6.02
C LYS A 106 3.54 11.39 -6.14
N PRO A 107 3.53 10.35 -6.98
CA PRO A 107 2.36 9.47 -7.14
C PRO A 107 2.18 8.57 -5.93
N ALA A 108 0.93 8.34 -5.54
CA ALA A 108 0.56 7.43 -4.49
C ALA A 108 -0.65 6.58 -4.84
N ALA A 109 -0.66 5.33 -4.39
CA ALA A 109 -1.76 4.40 -4.50
C ALA A 109 -2.02 3.69 -3.17
N VAL A 110 -3.15 2.99 -3.08
CA VAL A 110 -3.55 2.27 -1.88
C VAL A 110 -4.02 0.85 -2.20
N PHE A 111 -3.85 -0.07 -1.24
CA PHE A 111 -4.38 -1.43 -1.34
C PHE A 111 -4.84 -1.95 0.02
N THR A 112 -5.79 -2.89 0.05
CA THR A 112 -6.36 -3.40 1.30
C THR A 112 -6.64 -4.91 1.27
N ALA A 113 -6.91 -5.48 2.42
CA ALA A 113 -7.47 -6.82 2.57
C ALA A 113 -8.63 -6.78 3.57
N THR A 114 -9.70 -7.49 3.25
CA THR A 114 -10.91 -7.61 4.10
C THR A 114 -11.21 -9.07 4.38
N GLN A 115 -12.03 -9.34 5.40
CA GLN A 115 -12.49 -10.69 5.68
C GLN A 115 -13.71 -11.06 4.82
N THR A 116 -14.56 -10.10 4.50
CA THR A 116 -15.82 -10.31 3.76
C THR A 116 -15.89 -9.42 2.54
N LEU A 117 -16.70 -9.82 1.54
CA LEU A 117 -16.84 -9.12 0.27
C LEU A 117 -17.27 -7.66 0.45
N HIS A 118 -18.22 -7.40 1.36
CA HIS A 118 -18.73 -6.07 1.67
C HIS A 118 -18.16 -5.52 3.00
N GLY A 119 -16.98 -5.99 3.40
CA GLY A 119 -16.33 -5.64 4.68
C GLY A 119 -15.57 -4.32 4.70
N GLY A 120 -15.86 -3.40 3.78
CA GLY A 120 -15.25 -2.08 3.73
C GLY A 120 -14.00 -2.00 2.86
N GLN A 121 -13.96 -2.70 1.73
CA GLN A 121 -12.84 -2.60 0.78
C GLN A 121 -12.66 -1.15 0.30
N GLU A 122 -13.70 -0.56 -0.29
CA GLU A 122 -13.66 0.78 -0.87
C GLU A 122 -13.48 1.85 0.21
N THR A 123 -14.20 1.76 1.33
CA THR A 123 -14.09 2.75 2.41
C THR A 123 -12.70 2.79 3.01
N THR A 124 -12.06 1.62 3.18
CA THR A 124 -10.67 1.55 3.66
C THR A 124 -9.71 2.21 2.67
N LEU A 125 -9.83 1.90 1.36
CA LEU A 125 -9.01 2.51 0.32
C LEU A 125 -9.20 4.03 0.31
N LEU A 126 -10.43 4.52 0.27
CA LEU A 126 -10.75 5.95 0.25
C LEU A 126 -10.24 6.67 1.51
N SER A 127 -10.40 6.07 2.70
CA SER A 127 -9.90 6.66 3.93
C SER A 127 -8.38 6.75 3.99
N MET A 128 -7.66 5.79 3.39
CA MET A 128 -6.19 5.84 3.26
C MET A 128 -5.70 6.92 2.29
N MET A 129 -6.51 7.32 1.31
CA MET A 129 -6.17 8.40 0.38
C MET A 129 -6.12 9.77 1.05
N LEU A 130 -6.92 10.00 2.11
CA LEU A 130 -7.00 11.32 2.76
C LEU A 130 -5.64 11.80 3.29
N PRO A 131 -4.89 11.03 4.10
CA PRO A 131 -3.56 11.48 4.53
C PRO A 131 -2.57 11.65 3.37
N LEU A 132 -2.70 10.91 2.28
CA LEU A 132 -1.84 11.08 1.10
C LEU A 132 -2.14 12.40 0.37
N LEU A 133 -3.41 12.80 0.29
CA LEU A 133 -3.79 14.14 -0.21
C LEU A 133 -3.24 15.26 0.68
N HIS A 134 -3.26 15.09 2.01
CA HIS A 134 -2.65 16.05 2.94
C HIS A 134 -1.13 16.18 2.73
N HIS A 135 -0.46 15.13 2.33
CA HIS A 135 0.95 15.15 1.92
C HIS A 135 1.18 15.75 0.51
N GLY A 136 0.12 16.17 -0.19
CA GLY A 136 0.21 16.75 -1.54
C GLY A 136 0.50 15.73 -2.64
N MET A 137 0.26 14.43 -2.39
CA MET A 137 0.54 13.37 -3.36
C MET A 137 -0.53 13.28 -4.45
N ILE A 138 -0.13 12.77 -5.62
CA ILE A 138 -1.02 12.51 -6.76
C ILE A 138 -1.59 11.10 -6.61
N LEU A 139 -2.90 10.99 -6.37
CA LEU A 139 -3.55 9.69 -6.20
C LEU A 139 -3.66 8.94 -7.53
N VAL A 140 -3.32 7.66 -7.49
CA VAL A 140 -3.33 6.73 -8.63
C VAL A 140 -4.20 5.52 -8.29
N GLY A 141 -5.26 5.32 -9.07
CA GLY A 141 -6.11 4.14 -8.97
C GLY A 141 -5.86 3.13 -10.10
N LEU A 142 -6.79 2.20 -10.28
CA LEU A 142 -6.82 1.23 -11.37
C LEU A 142 -7.87 1.66 -12.41
N PRO A 143 -7.50 1.84 -13.68
CA PRO A 143 -8.46 2.19 -14.72
C PRO A 143 -9.27 0.95 -15.16
N TYR A 144 -10.49 1.14 -15.63
CA TYR A 144 -11.32 0.06 -16.18
C TYR A 144 -10.80 -0.52 -17.51
N THR A 145 -9.66 -0.03 -18.00
CA THR A 145 -8.92 -0.72 -19.07
C THR A 145 -8.20 -1.97 -18.58
N GLU A 146 -8.09 -2.17 -17.24
CA GLU A 146 -7.65 -3.44 -16.67
C GLU A 146 -8.79 -4.45 -16.70
N VAL A 147 -8.67 -5.47 -17.54
CA VAL A 147 -9.71 -6.48 -17.79
C VAL A 147 -10.10 -7.22 -16.50
N ALA A 148 -9.13 -7.45 -15.62
CA ALA A 148 -9.35 -8.11 -14.34
C ALA A 148 -10.38 -7.39 -13.44
N LEU A 149 -10.58 -6.05 -13.58
CA LEU A 149 -11.64 -5.32 -12.86
C LEU A 149 -13.05 -5.72 -13.28
N HIS A 150 -13.25 -6.18 -14.51
CA HIS A 150 -14.55 -6.69 -14.99
C HIS A 150 -14.77 -8.15 -14.64
N GLN A 151 -13.71 -8.90 -14.39
CA GLN A 151 -13.76 -10.36 -14.21
C GLN A 151 -13.76 -10.77 -12.73
N THR A 152 -13.16 -9.96 -11.86
CA THR A 152 -13.04 -10.29 -10.43
C THR A 152 -14.39 -10.57 -9.78
N ARG A 153 -14.41 -11.57 -8.89
CA ARG A 153 -15.55 -11.95 -8.06
C ARG A 153 -15.23 -11.78 -6.56
N SER A 154 -14.10 -11.18 -6.25
CA SER A 154 -13.61 -11.01 -4.88
C SER A 154 -13.06 -9.59 -4.65
N GLY A 155 -11.74 -9.42 -4.58
CA GLY A 155 -11.11 -8.12 -4.43
C GLY A 155 -10.84 -7.41 -5.74
N GLY A 156 -10.54 -6.12 -5.65
CA GLY A 156 -10.25 -5.24 -6.78
C GLY A 156 -11.31 -4.17 -7.00
N SER A 157 -10.85 -2.92 -7.12
CA SER A 157 -11.71 -1.76 -7.38
C SER A 157 -10.91 -0.68 -8.12
N PRO A 158 -11.58 0.32 -8.73
CA PRO A 158 -10.88 1.44 -9.35
C PRO A 158 -10.11 2.30 -8.35
N TYR A 159 -10.45 2.21 -7.06
CA TYR A 159 -9.75 2.95 -5.99
C TYR A 159 -8.43 2.31 -5.59
N GLY A 160 -8.23 1.02 -5.86
CA GLY A 160 -7.01 0.29 -5.56
C GLY A 160 -7.21 -1.22 -5.55
N ALA A 161 -6.11 -1.95 -5.47
CA ALA A 161 -6.15 -3.41 -5.34
C ALA A 161 -6.68 -3.82 -3.96
N SER A 162 -7.47 -4.89 -3.91
CA SER A 162 -7.96 -5.45 -2.65
C SER A 162 -8.04 -6.97 -2.67
N HIS A 163 -8.13 -7.59 -1.50
CA HIS A 163 -8.24 -9.03 -1.32
C HIS A 163 -9.34 -9.35 -0.31
N VAL A 164 -10.10 -10.41 -0.55
CA VAL A 164 -11.12 -10.94 0.37
C VAL A 164 -10.67 -12.28 0.95
N SER A 165 -10.15 -12.25 2.18
CA SER A 165 -9.56 -13.42 2.85
C SER A 165 -10.59 -14.47 3.30
N GLY A 166 -11.87 -14.12 3.43
CA GLY A 166 -12.94 -14.99 3.93
C GLY A 166 -13.62 -15.86 2.86
N LEU A 167 -13.23 -15.71 1.59
CA LEU A 167 -13.68 -16.62 0.54
C LEU A 167 -12.88 -17.94 0.65
N ALA A 168 -13.50 -19.07 0.33
CA ALA A 168 -12.93 -20.41 0.47
C ALA A 168 -11.78 -20.70 -0.52
N THR A 169 -11.00 -19.71 -0.90
CA THR A 169 -9.83 -19.81 -1.77
C THR A 169 -8.55 -19.72 -0.94
N ASN A 170 -7.61 -20.61 -1.21
CA ASN A 170 -6.28 -20.55 -0.58
C ASN A 170 -5.45 -19.39 -1.17
N GLY A 171 -5.55 -18.20 -0.55
CA GLY A 171 -4.78 -17.01 -0.96
C GLY A 171 -5.50 -16.11 -1.98
N LEU A 172 -4.73 -15.23 -2.64
CA LEU A 172 -5.25 -14.29 -3.63
C LEU A 172 -5.74 -15.00 -4.90
N SER A 173 -6.86 -14.51 -5.46
CA SER A 173 -7.31 -14.93 -6.80
C SER A 173 -6.34 -14.51 -7.91
N ALA A 174 -6.53 -15.01 -9.12
CA ALA A 174 -5.72 -14.60 -10.26
C ALA A 174 -5.90 -13.11 -10.57
N GLU A 175 -7.14 -12.62 -10.53
CA GLU A 175 -7.50 -11.22 -10.77
C GLU A 175 -6.94 -10.30 -9.69
N GLU A 176 -7.00 -10.69 -8.42
CA GLU A 176 -6.41 -9.91 -7.32
C GLU A 176 -4.89 -9.76 -7.45
N LYS A 177 -4.19 -10.83 -7.89
CA LYS A 177 -2.76 -10.79 -8.19
C LYS A 177 -2.44 -9.86 -9.35
N GLU A 178 -3.20 -9.98 -10.44
CA GLU A 178 -3.07 -9.13 -11.63
C GLU A 178 -3.31 -7.67 -11.29
N LEU A 179 -4.38 -7.35 -10.57
CA LEU A 179 -4.70 -5.98 -10.15
C LEU A 179 -3.65 -5.40 -9.19
N GLY A 180 -3.07 -6.21 -8.29
CA GLY A 180 -1.95 -5.80 -7.46
C GLY A 180 -0.71 -5.43 -8.30
N GLN A 181 -0.39 -6.24 -9.31
CA GLN A 181 0.73 -5.96 -10.22
C GLN A 181 0.44 -4.74 -11.09
N ALA A 182 -0.76 -4.61 -11.65
CA ALA A 182 -1.16 -3.46 -12.45
C ALA A 182 -1.05 -2.14 -11.67
N LEU A 183 -1.49 -2.13 -10.41
CA LEU A 183 -1.39 -0.97 -9.53
C LEU A 183 0.07 -0.55 -9.32
N GLY A 184 0.95 -1.49 -8.97
CA GLY A 184 2.37 -1.23 -8.78
C GLY A 184 3.05 -0.71 -10.04
N ALA A 185 2.81 -1.36 -11.18
CA ALA A 185 3.36 -0.95 -12.48
C ALA A 185 2.89 0.45 -12.89
N ARG A 186 1.62 0.78 -12.60
CA ARG A 186 1.06 2.10 -12.92
C ARG A 186 1.73 3.20 -12.11
N VAL A 187 1.89 3.03 -10.80
CA VAL A 187 2.61 4.00 -9.94
C VAL A 187 4.05 4.18 -10.42
N ALA A 188 4.76 3.09 -10.72
CA ALA A 188 6.14 3.14 -11.21
C ALA A 188 6.28 3.93 -12.52
N ARG A 189 5.40 3.68 -13.50
CA ARG A 189 5.41 4.42 -14.78
C ARG A 189 5.15 5.92 -14.59
N ILE A 190 4.24 6.29 -13.68
CA ILE A 190 3.94 7.70 -13.40
C ILE A 190 5.14 8.35 -12.68
N ALA A 191 5.73 7.69 -11.69
CA ALA A 191 6.91 8.19 -10.99
C ALA A 191 8.07 8.46 -11.97
N LEU A 192 8.35 7.52 -12.88
CA LEU A 192 9.41 7.69 -13.90
C LEU A 192 9.16 8.89 -14.80
N ARG A 193 7.91 9.14 -15.20
CA ARG A 193 7.57 10.31 -16.03
C ARG A 193 7.76 11.62 -15.27
N LEU A 194 7.43 11.65 -13.98
CA LEU A 194 7.58 12.85 -13.15
C LEU A 194 9.04 13.09 -12.75
N CYS A 195 9.86 12.06 -12.61
CA CYS A 195 11.30 12.21 -12.36
C CYS A 195 12.09 12.65 -13.61
N ALA A 196 11.52 12.50 -14.81
CA ALA A 196 12.17 12.89 -16.07
C ALA A 196 11.85 14.34 -16.49
N ALA A 197 10.93 15.00 -15.79
CA ALA A 197 10.55 16.40 -16.00
C ALA A 197 11.39 17.32 -15.11
#